data_d335169e9907554bbc6346158572e876
#
_entry.id   d335169e9907554bbc6346158572e876
#
_cell.length_a   1.000
_cell.length_b   1.000
_cell.length_c   1.000
_cell.angle_alpha   90.00
_cell.angle_beta   90.00
_cell.angle_gamma   90.00
#
_symmetry.space_group_name_H-M   'P 1'
#
loop_
_entity.id
_entity.type
_entity.pdbx_description
1 polymer ?
#
loop_
_entity_poly.entity_id
_entity_poly.type
_entity_poly.pdbx_seq_one_letter_code
_entity_poly.pdbx_strand_id
1 'polypeptide(L)'
;MGDVVADDRPRPGLDAARLARFRPAFRADGTVTVGNSCGISDGAAVVALVPGSRRVPGLRVLGTASAGVDPTRPGIGIVPAVHLALARAGLTLADMDVIEFNEAFAGQVLACADELGLDAEQLCADGGALALGHPWGASGAVLVVRLFTQLVRRGRGRYGLAAIAAGGGQGTALVVEACR
;
A
#
# COMPACT_ATOMS: atom_id res chain seq x y z
N MET A 1 -5.54 -17.66 25.49
CA MET A 1 -4.97 -17.34 24.17
C MET A 1 -3.68 -18.12 24.08
N GLY A 2 -3.51 -19.01 23.10
CA GLY A 2 -2.23 -19.70 22.91
C GLY A 2 -1.15 -18.69 22.49
N ASP A 3 0.11 -19.00 22.79
CA ASP A 3 1.24 -18.15 22.42
C ASP A 3 1.41 -18.17 20.89
N VAL A 4 0.91 -17.12 20.22
CA VAL A 4 1.14 -16.91 18.79
C VAL A 4 2.55 -16.33 18.64
N VAL A 5 3.47 -17.13 18.11
CA VAL A 5 4.90 -16.77 17.98
C VAL A 5 5.30 -16.38 16.56
N ALA A 6 4.42 -16.59 15.58
CA ALA A 6 4.65 -16.27 14.17
C ALA A 6 3.35 -15.94 13.46
N ASP A 7 3.44 -15.10 12.42
CA ASP A 7 2.35 -14.84 11.49
C ASP A 7 2.14 -16.08 10.60
N ASP A 8 0.88 -16.49 10.40
CA ASP A 8 0.50 -17.66 9.61
C ASP A 8 0.30 -17.36 8.11
N ARG A 9 0.30 -16.09 7.74
CA ARG A 9 0.06 -15.63 6.36
C ARG A 9 1.26 -15.72 5.43
N PRO A 10 2.48 -15.32 5.84
CA PRO A 10 3.65 -15.41 4.98
C PRO A 10 3.89 -16.84 4.53
N ARG A 11 4.08 -17.05 3.24
CA ARG A 11 4.28 -18.37 2.61
C ARG A 11 5.67 -18.47 2.00
N PRO A 12 6.70 -18.74 2.82
CA PRO A 12 8.06 -18.91 2.32
C PRO A 12 8.12 -20.10 1.36
N GLY A 13 8.48 -20.02 0.20
CA GLY A 13 8.49 -21.10 -0.80
C GLY A 13 7.32 -21.06 -1.78
N LEU A 14 6.58 -19.98 -1.84
CA LEU A 14 5.67 -19.67 -2.92
C LEU A 14 6.49 -19.06 -4.07
N ASP A 15 6.91 -19.91 -5.00
CA ASP A 15 7.67 -19.56 -6.20
C ASP A 15 6.79 -19.50 -7.47
N ALA A 16 7.36 -19.07 -8.59
CA ALA A 16 6.65 -18.97 -9.86
C ALA A 16 6.07 -20.32 -10.33
N ALA A 17 6.78 -21.43 -10.08
CA ALA A 17 6.32 -22.77 -10.47
C ALA A 17 5.11 -23.20 -9.65
N ARG A 18 5.06 -22.85 -8.37
CA ARG A 18 3.90 -23.08 -7.51
C ARG A 18 2.74 -22.15 -7.89
N LEU A 19 3.00 -20.86 -8.15
CA LEU A 19 1.99 -19.89 -8.59
C LEU A 19 1.29 -20.34 -9.88
N ALA A 20 2.04 -20.90 -10.84
CA ALA A 20 1.49 -21.40 -12.10
C ALA A 20 0.52 -22.60 -11.95
N ARG A 21 0.47 -23.25 -10.79
CA ARG A 21 -0.45 -24.36 -10.49
C ARG A 21 -1.82 -23.90 -10.02
N PHE A 22 -1.96 -22.66 -9.58
CA PHE A 22 -3.24 -22.15 -9.13
C PHE A 22 -4.17 -21.84 -10.30
N ARG A 23 -5.44 -22.17 -10.13
CA ARG A 23 -6.46 -21.83 -11.12
C ARG A 23 -6.72 -20.31 -11.09
N PRO A 24 -6.93 -19.69 -12.24
CA PRO A 24 -7.40 -18.30 -12.30
C PRO A 24 -8.70 -18.11 -11.53
N ALA A 25 -8.79 -16.98 -10.80
CA ALA A 25 -9.94 -16.70 -9.91
C ALA A 25 -11.12 -16.03 -10.63
N PHE A 26 -10.86 -15.27 -11.70
CA PHE A 26 -11.89 -14.42 -12.32
C PHE A 26 -12.14 -14.74 -13.80
N ARG A 27 -11.12 -15.07 -14.57
CA ARG A 27 -11.20 -15.34 -16.00
C ARG A 27 -10.52 -16.67 -16.28
N ALA A 28 -11.06 -17.46 -17.21
CA ALA A 28 -10.49 -18.78 -17.53
C ALA A 28 -9.03 -18.72 -18.00
N ASP A 29 -8.67 -17.66 -18.71
CA ASP A 29 -7.32 -17.35 -19.22
C ASP A 29 -6.58 -16.29 -18.38
N GLY A 30 -7.08 -15.99 -17.17
CA GLY A 30 -6.56 -14.93 -16.32
C GLY A 30 -5.30 -15.35 -15.56
N THR A 31 -4.58 -14.35 -15.04
CA THR A 31 -3.36 -14.52 -14.24
C THR A 31 -3.57 -14.29 -12.73
N VAL A 32 -4.72 -13.74 -12.33
CA VAL A 32 -5.04 -13.52 -10.93
C VAL A 32 -5.51 -14.82 -10.29
N THR A 33 -4.82 -15.24 -9.25
CA THR A 33 -5.07 -16.50 -8.53
C THR A 33 -5.08 -16.27 -7.03
N VAL A 34 -5.50 -17.26 -6.25
CA VAL A 34 -5.39 -17.20 -4.78
C VAL A 34 -3.95 -17.06 -4.29
N GLY A 35 -2.96 -17.44 -5.11
CA GLY A 35 -1.54 -17.36 -4.74
C GLY A 35 -0.95 -15.97 -4.86
N ASN A 36 -1.49 -15.12 -5.73
CA ASN A 36 -1.01 -13.76 -5.98
C ASN A 36 -2.07 -12.68 -5.63
N SER A 37 -2.99 -13.04 -4.76
CA SER A 37 -4.00 -12.15 -4.18
C SER A 37 -3.80 -12.03 -2.68
N CYS A 38 -4.11 -10.89 -2.10
CA CYS A 38 -4.09 -10.72 -0.65
C CYS A 38 -5.15 -11.60 0.01
N GLY A 39 -4.85 -12.16 1.17
CA GLY A 39 -5.85 -12.81 2.01
C GLY A 39 -6.66 -11.77 2.78
N ILE A 40 -7.96 -12.00 2.95
CA ILE A 40 -8.76 -11.24 3.92
C ILE A 40 -8.25 -11.58 5.32
N SER A 41 -8.03 -10.59 6.16
CA SER A 41 -7.61 -10.78 7.55
C SER A 41 -8.39 -9.86 8.48
N ASP A 42 -8.50 -10.25 9.73
CA ASP A 42 -8.91 -9.33 10.78
C ASP A 42 -7.75 -8.37 11.09
N GLY A 43 -8.09 -7.15 11.47
CA GLY A 43 -7.09 -6.16 11.83
C GLY A 43 -7.69 -4.83 12.26
N ALA A 44 -6.95 -4.13 13.10
CA ALA A 44 -7.28 -2.77 13.53
C ALA A 44 -6.01 -1.91 13.54
N ALA A 45 -6.17 -0.64 13.19
CA ALA A 45 -5.10 0.34 13.27
C ALA A 45 -5.65 1.67 13.81
N VAL A 46 -4.84 2.37 14.59
CA VAL A 46 -5.18 3.66 15.19
C VAL A 46 -4.09 4.67 14.85
N VAL A 47 -4.52 5.84 14.42
CA VAL A 47 -3.66 6.99 14.15
C VAL A 47 -4.15 8.16 15.00
N ALA A 48 -3.27 8.73 15.82
CA ALA A 48 -3.56 9.93 16.58
C ALA A 48 -3.24 11.18 15.75
N LEU A 49 -4.21 12.07 15.60
CA LEU A 49 -4.03 13.37 14.96
C LEU A 49 -3.83 14.44 16.01
N VAL A 50 -2.80 15.24 15.85
CA VAL A 50 -2.49 16.35 16.75
C VAL A 50 -2.29 17.65 15.95
N PRO A 51 -2.55 18.82 16.53
CA PRO A 51 -2.25 20.09 15.87
C PRO A 51 -0.77 20.18 15.49
N GLY A 52 -0.46 20.74 14.31
CA GLY A 52 0.92 20.90 13.84
C GLY A 52 1.79 21.81 14.72
N SER A 53 1.18 22.57 15.65
CA SER A 53 1.89 23.31 16.67
C SER A 53 2.52 22.43 17.76
N ARG A 54 2.04 21.21 17.92
CA ARG A 54 2.70 20.22 18.79
C ARG A 54 3.94 19.67 18.09
N ARG A 55 5.10 20.02 18.61
CA ARG A 55 6.39 19.50 18.14
C ARG A 55 6.66 18.13 18.75
N VAL A 56 6.08 17.10 18.14
CA VAL A 56 6.29 15.70 18.52
C VAL A 56 6.76 14.92 17.30
N PRO A 57 7.57 13.85 17.47
CA PRO A 57 7.89 12.97 16.36
C PRO A 57 6.62 12.40 15.72
N GLY A 58 6.50 12.55 14.41
CA GLY A 58 5.28 12.19 13.70
C GLY A 58 5.40 12.29 12.19
N LEU A 59 4.26 12.20 11.52
CA LEU A 59 4.12 12.42 10.09
C LEU A 59 3.29 13.67 9.85
N ARG A 60 3.84 14.62 9.11
CA ARG A 60 3.09 15.78 8.61
C ARG A 60 2.43 15.41 7.29
N VAL A 61 1.15 15.62 7.17
CA VAL A 61 0.44 15.48 5.91
C VAL A 61 0.77 16.66 5.00
N LEU A 62 1.32 16.38 3.81
CA LEU A 62 1.67 17.37 2.80
C LEU A 62 0.61 17.45 1.70
N GLY A 63 0.06 16.32 1.30
CA GLY A 63 -0.94 16.25 0.25
C GLY A 63 -1.79 14.99 0.37
N THR A 64 -3.07 15.11 0.04
CA THR A 64 -4.00 14.00 -0.06
C THR A 64 -4.81 14.14 -1.32
N ALA A 65 -5.21 13.04 -1.93
CA ALA A 65 -6.13 13.05 -3.06
C ALA A 65 -6.94 11.77 -3.13
N SER A 66 -8.15 11.89 -3.66
CA SER A 66 -8.94 10.78 -4.14
C SER A 66 -9.25 11.01 -5.61
N ALA A 67 -9.26 9.94 -6.40
CA ALA A 67 -9.55 9.97 -7.82
C ALA A 67 -10.48 8.83 -8.20
N GLY A 68 -11.31 9.06 -9.21
CA GLY A 68 -12.15 8.05 -9.84
C GLY A 68 -11.50 7.52 -11.11
N VAL A 69 -11.73 6.25 -11.40
CA VAL A 69 -11.36 5.57 -12.64
C VAL A 69 -12.51 4.70 -13.11
N ASP A 70 -12.37 4.11 -14.30
CA ASP A 70 -13.32 3.12 -14.81
C ASP A 70 -13.52 2.01 -13.77
N PRO A 71 -14.76 1.77 -13.28
CA PRO A 71 -15.05 0.77 -12.26
C PRO A 71 -14.77 -0.68 -12.72
N THR A 72 -14.60 -0.93 -14.00
CA THR A 72 -14.16 -2.24 -14.53
C THR A 72 -12.66 -2.50 -14.31
N ARG A 73 -11.89 -1.46 -13.99
CA ARG A 73 -10.46 -1.52 -13.66
C ARG A 73 -10.14 -0.77 -12.36
N PRO A 74 -10.75 -1.14 -11.23
CA PRO A 74 -10.69 -0.35 -10.00
C PRO A 74 -9.28 -0.23 -9.42
N GLY A 75 -8.45 -1.24 -9.63
CA GLY A 75 -7.10 -1.30 -9.06
C GLY A 75 -6.16 -0.20 -9.52
N ILE A 76 -6.37 0.35 -10.74
CA ILE A 76 -5.54 1.44 -11.27
C ILE A 76 -5.84 2.81 -10.65
N GLY A 77 -6.89 2.92 -9.82
CA GLY A 77 -7.25 4.17 -9.13
C GLY A 77 -6.14 4.78 -8.29
N ILE A 78 -5.17 3.98 -7.87
CA ILE A 78 -3.95 4.45 -7.20
C ILE A 78 -3.21 5.50 -8.05
N VAL A 79 -3.05 5.27 -9.34
CA VAL A 79 -2.23 6.10 -10.24
C VAL A 79 -2.67 7.56 -10.27
N PRO A 80 -3.91 7.91 -10.68
CA PRO A 80 -4.34 9.29 -10.68
C PRO A 80 -4.40 9.90 -9.27
N ALA A 81 -4.69 9.12 -8.22
CA ALA A 81 -4.68 9.61 -6.85
C ALA A 81 -3.27 10.00 -6.41
N VAL A 82 -2.24 9.22 -6.75
CA VAL A 82 -0.83 9.50 -6.47
C VAL A 82 -0.39 10.79 -7.18
N HIS A 83 -0.64 10.93 -8.48
CA HIS A 83 -0.29 12.15 -9.22
C HIS A 83 -0.91 13.40 -8.59
N LEU A 84 -2.19 13.34 -8.23
CA LEU A 84 -2.88 14.46 -7.60
C LEU A 84 -2.35 14.78 -6.20
N ALA A 85 -2.03 13.76 -5.38
CA ALA A 85 -1.50 13.96 -4.04
C ALA A 85 -0.09 14.57 -4.08
N LEU A 86 0.77 14.09 -4.98
CA LEU A 86 2.11 14.64 -5.21
C LEU A 86 2.05 16.09 -5.70
N ALA A 87 1.19 16.39 -6.68
CA ALA A 87 0.99 17.75 -7.16
C ALA A 87 0.56 18.71 -6.04
N ARG A 88 -0.34 18.28 -5.13
CA ARG A 88 -0.77 19.05 -3.97
C ARG A 88 0.35 19.25 -2.94
N ALA A 89 1.25 18.27 -2.82
CA ALA A 89 2.42 18.35 -1.94
C ALA A 89 3.57 19.19 -2.54
N GLY A 90 3.53 19.49 -3.85
CA GLY A 90 4.63 20.13 -4.57
C GLY A 90 5.86 19.22 -4.70
N LEU A 91 5.65 17.90 -4.75
CA LEU A 91 6.68 16.86 -4.79
C LEU A 91 6.49 15.94 -6.00
N THR A 92 7.48 15.13 -6.28
CA THR A 92 7.50 14.11 -7.33
C THR A 92 7.68 12.71 -6.73
N LEU A 93 7.51 11.65 -7.53
CA LEU A 93 7.80 10.29 -7.10
C LEU A 93 9.27 10.08 -6.72
N ALA A 94 10.19 10.79 -7.39
CA ALA A 94 11.63 10.70 -7.10
C ALA A 94 12.01 11.25 -5.71
N ASP A 95 11.14 12.05 -5.10
CA ASP A 95 11.36 12.59 -3.75
C ASP A 95 10.95 11.58 -2.66
N MET A 96 10.27 10.49 -3.01
CA MET A 96 9.72 9.54 -2.03
C MET A 96 10.77 8.53 -1.57
N ASP A 97 11.03 8.51 -0.27
CA ASP A 97 11.94 7.55 0.36
C ASP A 97 11.25 6.22 0.70
N VAL A 98 9.95 6.25 0.97
CA VAL A 98 9.15 5.08 1.33
C VAL A 98 7.80 5.13 0.62
N ILE A 99 7.45 4.04 -0.07
CA ILE A 99 6.17 3.92 -0.79
C ILE A 99 5.44 2.68 -0.30
N GLU A 100 4.23 2.88 0.21
CA GLU A 100 3.33 1.85 0.72
C GLU A 100 2.03 1.83 -0.08
N PHE A 101 1.87 0.83 -0.94
CA PHE A 101 0.60 0.58 -1.64
C PHE A 101 -0.17 -0.54 -0.94
N ASN A 102 -1.49 -0.46 -0.95
CA ASN A 102 -2.29 -1.62 -0.56
C ASN A 102 -2.25 -2.65 -1.70
N GLU A 103 -1.62 -3.77 -1.44
CA GLU A 103 -1.42 -4.86 -2.40
C GLU A 103 -2.63 -5.79 -2.45
N ALA A 104 -3.71 -5.38 -3.10
CA ALA A 104 -4.87 -6.25 -3.26
C ALA A 104 -4.55 -7.46 -4.14
N PHE A 105 -3.83 -7.25 -5.22
CA PHE A 105 -3.38 -8.27 -6.18
C PHE A 105 -1.99 -7.91 -6.69
N ALA A 106 -1.11 -8.90 -6.86
CA ALA A 106 0.24 -8.65 -7.39
C ALA A 106 0.20 -7.98 -8.78
N GLY A 107 -0.66 -8.46 -9.68
CA GLY A 107 -0.81 -7.86 -11.01
C GLY A 107 -1.32 -6.41 -10.98
N GLN A 108 -2.15 -6.05 -9.99
CA GLN A 108 -2.60 -4.68 -9.80
C GLN A 108 -1.44 -3.77 -9.34
N VAL A 109 -0.61 -4.25 -8.42
CA VAL A 109 0.57 -3.49 -7.94
C VAL A 109 1.56 -3.27 -9.08
N LEU A 110 1.85 -4.31 -9.85
CA LEU A 110 2.73 -4.22 -11.02
C LEU A 110 2.20 -3.22 -12.07
N ALA A 111 0.91 -3.29 -12.39
CA ALA A 111 0.29 -2.35 -13.33
C ALA A 111 0.37 -0.89 -12.83
N CYS A 112 0.19 -0.66 -11.53
CA CYS A 112 0.36 0.67 -10.95
C CYS A 112 1.83 1.13 -10.97
N ALA A 113 2.77 0.22 -10.71
CA ALA A 113 4.20 0.51 -10.76
C ALA A 113 4.64 0.89 -12.18
N ASP A 114 4.23 0.11 -13.19
CA ASP A 114 4.50 0.38 -14.60
C ASP A 114 3.97 1.77 -15.04
N GLU A 115 2.71 2.07 -14.74
CA GLU A 115 2.08 3.36 -15.09
C GLU A 115 2.74 4.56 -14.36
N LEU A 116 3.29 4.35 -13.18
CA LEU A 116 3.98 5.37 -12.39
C LEU A 116 5.48 5.45 -12.69
N GLY A 117 6.03 4.51 -13.48
CA GLY A 117 7.47 4.41 -13.74
C GLY A 117 8.29 4.04 -12.50
N LEU A 118 7.70 3.24 -11.59
CA LEU A 118 8.34 2.78 -10.36
C LEU A 118 8.89 1.36 -10.53
N ASP A 119 10.00 1.07 -9.89
CA ASP A 119 10.44 -0.28 -9.66
C ASP A 119 9.56 -0.92 -8.56
N ALA A 120 8.92 -2.05 -8.88
CA ALA A 120 8.06 -2.75 -7.94
C ALA A 120 8.79 -3.20 -6.65
N GLU A 121 10.10 -3.41 -6.70
CA GLU A 121 10.94 -3.74 -5.55
C GLU A 121 11.05 -2.59 -4.53
N GLN A 122 10.73 -1.36 -4.93
CA GLN A 122 10.68 -0.20 -4.04
C GLN A 122 9.39 -0.13 -3.23
N LEU A 123 8.35 -0.87 -3.64
CA LEU A 123 7.05 -0.84 -3.01
C LEU A 123 6.99 -1.81 -1.83
N CYS A 124 6.41 -1.37 -0.71
CA CYS A 124 6.15 -2.23 0.45
C CYS A 124 7.39 -3.02 0.91
N ALA A 125 8.56 -2.38 0.98
CA ALA A 125 9.87 -3.02 1.21
C ALA A 125 9.95 -3.94 2.44
N ASP A 126 9.10 -3.72 3.45
CA ASP A 126 8.99 -4.59 4.63
C ASP A 126 7.84 -5.62 4.50
N GLY A 127 7.41 -5.94 3.26
CA GLY A 127 6.24 -6.77 2.97
C GLY A 127 4.94 -5.97 3.03
N GLY A 128 3.86 -6.47 2.43
CA GLY A 128 2.57 -5.79 2.33
C GLY A 128 1.39 -6.75 2.48
N ALA A 129 0.24 -6.35 1.98
CA ALA A 129 -1.01 -7.11 2.11
C ALA A 129 -0.97 -8.50 1.46
N LEU A 130 -0.16 -8.69 0.42
CA LEU A 130 0.03 -10.01 -0.20
C LEU A 130 0.61 -11.02 0.78
N ALA A 131 1.52 -10.57 1.65
CA ALA A 131 2.14 -11.43 2.66
C ALA A 131 1.36 -11.48 3.97
N LEU A 132 0.83 -10.34 4.43
CA LEU A 132 0.30 -10.15 5.78
C LEU A 132 -1.23 -10.19 5.85
N GLY A 133 -1.91 -10.02 4.72
CA GLY A 133 -3.36 -9.92 4.65
C GLY A 133 -3.86 -8.47 4.54
N HIS A 134 -5.14 -8.35 4.20
CA HIS A 134 -5.82 -7.08 3.94
C HIS A 134 -7.04 -6.93 4.85
N PRO A 135 -6.92 -6.20 5.98
CA PRO A 135 -8.02 -5.99 6.91
C PRO A 135 -8.95 -4.84 6.45
N TRP A 136 -9.24 -4.76 5.18
CA TRP A 136 -10.17 -3.86 4.49
C TRP A 136 -10.21 -2.44 5.05
N GLY A 137 -11.20 -2.12 5.91
CA GLY A 137 -11.38 -0.78 6.47
C GLY A 137 -10.21 -0.28 7.33
N ALA A 138 -9.37 -1.17 7.85
CA ALA A 138 -8.18 -0.79 8.61
C ALA A 138 -6.95 -0.55 7.72
N SER A 139 -6.94 -1.06 6.47
CA SER A 139 -5.73 -1.09 5.63
C SER A 139 -5.13 0.29 5.36
N GLY A 140 -5.96 1.31 5.10
CA GLY A 140 -5.45 2.67 4.92
C GLY A 140 -4.69 3.19 6.15
N ALA A 141 -5.21 2.96 7.34
CA ALA A 141 -4.53 3.33 8.59
C ALA A 141 -3.26 2.48 8.82
N VAL A 142 -3.28 1.19 8.44
CA VAL A 142 -2.09 0.32 8.48
C VAL A 142 -0.96 0.90 7.62
N LEU A 143 -1.24 1.35 6.39
CA LEU A 143 -0.21 1.98 5.54
C LEU A 143 0.42 3.21 6.22
N VAL A 144 -0.39 4.04 6.88
CA VAL A 144 0.12 5.21 7.62
C VAL A 144 1.00 4.79 8.80
N VAL A 145 0.61 3.76 9.55
CA VAL A 145 1.41 3.21 10.66
C VAL A 145 2.74 2.63 10.14
N ARG A 146 2.74 2.01 8.96
CA ARG A 146 3.95 1.50 8.31
C ARG A 146 4.88 2.64 7.89
N LEU A 147 4.36 3.70 7.25
CA LEU A 147 5.13 4.90 6.94
C LEU A 147 5.73 5.52 8.22
N PHE A 148 4.95 5.65 9.30
CA PHE A 148 5.46 6.14 10.57
C PHE A 148 6.61 5.27 11.10
N THR A 149 6.46 3.97 11.02
CA THR A 149 7.49 3.03 11.51
C THR A 149 8.77 3.16 10.71
N GLN A 150 8.68 3.24 9.38
CA GLN A 150 9.86 3.31 8.52
C GLN A 150 10.53 4.68 8.58
N LEU A 151 9.78 5.75 8.45
CA LEU A 151 10.31 7.09 8.36
C LEU A 151 10.70 7.67 9.72
N VAL A 152 9.84 7.53 10.74
CA VAL A 152 10.05 8.16 12.04
C VAL A 152 10.86 7.26 12.97
N ARG A 153 10.42 6.01 13.17
CA ARG A 153 11.08 5.11 14.14
C ARG A 153 12.41 4.57 13.63
N ARG A 154 12.49 4.22 12.32
CA ARG A 154 13.71 3.65 11.71
C ARG A 154 14.55 4.67 10.97
N GLY A 155 14.06 5.88 10.75
CA GLY A 155 14.80 6.95 10.11
C GLY A 155 15.12 6.71 8.63
N ARG A 156 14.30 5.95 7.90
CA ARG A 156 14.52 5.55 6.50
C ARG A 156 14.21 6.65 5.49
N GLY A 157 14.38 7.91 5.82
CA GLY A 157 14.16 9.02 4.92
C GLY A 157 13.26 10.11 5.50
N ARG A 158 12.76 10.95 4.62
CA ARG A 158 11.96 12.14 4.94
C ARG A 158 10.54 12.05 4.42
N TYR A 159 10.35 11.65 3.18
CA TYR A 159 9.06 11.67 2.51
C TYR A 159 8.50 10.26 2.31
N GLY A 160 7.21 10.13 2.47
CA GLY A 160 6.50 8.88 2.26
C GLY A 160 5.20 9.06 1.52
N LEU A 161 4.84 8.03 0.78
CA LEU A 161 3.62 7.92 0.01
C LEU A 161 2.85 6.68 0.42
N ALA A 162 1.59 6.83 0.80
CA ALA A 162 0.65 5.73 0.95
C ALA A 162 -0.46 5.82 -0.08
N ALA A 163 -0.84 4.70 -0.70
CA ALA A 163 -1.98 4.68 -1.61
C ALA A 163 -2.76 3.37 -1.57
N ILE A 164 -4.06 3.48 -1.79
CA ILE A 164 -5.00 2.36 -1.77
C ILE A 164 -6.07 2.55 -2.84
N ALA A 165 -6.39 1.48 -3.56
CA ALA A 165 -7.54 1.42 -4.43
C ALA A 165 -8.76 0.89 -3.67
N ALA A 166 -9.94 1.33 -4.06
CA ALA A 166 -11.20 0.87 -3.51
C ALA A 166 -12.16 0.42 -4.61
N GLY A 167 -13.06 -0.49 -4.27
CA GLY A 167 -14.12 -0.96 -5.17
C GLY A 167 -14.97 0.21 -5.70
N GLY A 168 -15.55 0.03 -6.89
CA GLY A 168 -16.30 1.08 -7.58
C GLY A 168 -15.44 2.05 -8.38
N GLY A 169 -14.15 1.76 -8.58
CA GLY A 169 -13.24 2.56 -9.41
C GLY A 169 -12.69 3.80 -8.69
N GLN A 170 -12.22 3.63 -7.47
CA GLN A 170 -11.68 4.72 -6.68
C GLN A 170 -10.23 4.43 -6.24
N GLY A 171 -9.44 5.48 -6.09
CA GLY A 171 -8.14 5.45 -5.44
C GLY A 171 -7.96 6.62 -4.50
N THR A 172 -7.19 6.41 -3.45
CA THR A 172 -6.82 7.46 -2.49
C THR A 172 -5.33 7.40 -2.22
N ALA A 173 -4.68 8.56 -2.15
CA ALA A 173 -3.27 8.69 -1.84
C ALA A 173 -3.00 9.77 -0.79
N LEU A 174 -1.93 9.57 -0.03
CA LEU A 174 -1.46 10.43 1.04
C LEU A 174 0.05 10.61 0.92
N VAL A 175 0.53 11.84 0.86
CA VAL A 175 1.96 12.21 0.91
C VAL A 175 2.26 12.80 2.27
N VAL A 176 3.33 12.32 2.91
CA VAL A 176 3.73 12.73 4.26
C VAL A 176 5.22 13.07 4.34
N GLU A 177 5.54 13.89 5.34
CA GLU A 177 6.90 14.22 5.74
C GLU A 177 7.14 13.76 7.18
N ALA A 178 8.29 13.12 7.44
CA ALA A 178 8.73 12.78 8.79
C ALA A 178 9.11 14.03 9.57
N CYS A 179 8.48 14.24 10.71
CA CYS A 179 8.85 15.22 11.72
C CYS A 179 9.58 14.49 12.85
N ARG A 180 10.79 14.93 13.18
CA ARG A 180 11.66 14.34 14.22
C ARG A 180 11.85 15.31 15.37
#